data_7b3e01b5b833616d45e0369bb20a1b95
#
_entry.id   7b3e01b5b833616d45e0369bb20a1b95
#
_cell.length_a   1.000
_cell.length_b   1.000
_cell.length_c   1.000
_cell.angle_alpha   90.00
_cell.angle_beta   90.00
_cell.angle_gamma   90.00
#
_symmetry.space_group_name_H-M   'P 1'
#
loop_
_entity.id
_entity.type
_entity.pdbx_description
1 polymer ?
#
loop_
_entity_poly.entity_id
_entity_poly.type
_entity_poly.pdbx_seq_one_letter_code
_entity_poly.pdbx_strand_id
1 'polypeptide(L)'
;MTERAVLAVSFGTSHRDTLEKNIAAIEAELAAAFPERTVRRAFTSGMILRKLAGEGTHIDNVPQALERLLAEGCTDVVVQPTHVMNGEEYHKLLTQAEPYRARFARMSFGRPLLTAAEDYAALGRALMEALPAQRADTAVLYMGHGSEHQANSAYALMEYAFHDLGRKDVVIGTCLLYTSDAADEEDSV
;
A
#
# COMPACT_ATOMS: atom_id res chain seq x y z
N MET A 1 3.79 11.31 26.96
CA MET A 1 2.55 10.57 26.68
C MET A 1 2.13 10.94 25.27
N THR A 2 1.89 9.95 24.42
CA THR A 2 1.51 10.17 23.02
C THR A 2 -0.01 10.30 22.93
N GLU A 3 -0.54 11.52 22.98
CA GLU A 3 -1.98 11.74 22.89
C GLU A 3 -2.53 11.53 21.48
N ARG A 4 -1.70 11.77 20.44
CA ARG A 4 -2.07 11.68 19.03
C ARG A 4 -1.04 10.89 18.25
N ALA A 5 -1.52 9.99 17.39
CA ALA A 5 -0.66 9.16 16.56
C ALA A 5 -1.16 9.05 15.11
N VAL A 6 -0.22 8.76 14.20
CA VAL A 6 -0.47 8.18 12.88
C VAL A 6 0.06 6.75 12.91
N LEU A 7 -0.79 5.78 12.70
CA LEU A 7 -0.39 4.39 12.49
C LEU A 7 -0.23 4.16 10.97
N ALA A 8 1.01 4.20 10.49
CA ALA A 8 1.33 3.87 9.11
C ALA A 8 1.28 2.35 8.93
N VAL A 9 0.36 1.88 8.09
CA VAL A 9 0.13 0.44 7.89
C VAL A 9 0.52 0.04 6.47
N SER A 10 1.52 -0.82 6.36
CA SER A 10 2.02 -1.36 5.11
C SER A 10 1.78 -2.87 5.03
N PHE A 11 1.82 -3.44 3.81
CA PHE A 11 1.92 -4.90 3.65
C PHE A 11 3.16 -5.44 4.36
N GLY A 12 4.24 -4.70 4.27
CA GLY A 12 5.54 -5.01 4.87
C GLY A 12 6.54 -5.57 3.88
N THR A 13 7.78 -5.63 4.31
CA THR A 13 8.89 -6.23 3.56
C THR A 13 9.93 -6.81 4.53
N SER A 14 10.59 -7.89 4.13
CA SER A 14 11.76 -8.44 4.83
C SER A 14 13.08 -7.94 4.24
N HIS A 15 13.04 -7.15 3.17
CA HIS A 15 14.23 -6.59 2.54
C HIS A 15 14.54 -5.23 3.16
N ARG A 16 15.71 -5.10 3.80
CA ARG A 16 16.15 -3.88 4.50
C ARG A 16 16.16 -2.65 3.60
N ASP A 17 16.74 -2.78 2.41
CA ASP A 17 16.79 -1.69 1.42
C ASP A 17 15.39 -1.17 1.06
N THR A 18 14.44 -2.08 0.82
CA THR A 18 13.04 -1.72 0.52
C THR A 18 12.38 -1.07 1.72
N LEU A 19 12.67 -1.57 2.93
CA LEU A 19 12.15 -0.98 4.16
C LEU A 19 12.60 0.49 4.30
N GLU A 20 13.89 0.74 4.11
CA GLU A 20 14.49 2.08 4.27
C GLU A 20 14.07 3.03 3.15
N LYS A 21 14.16 2.59 1.88
CA LYS A 21 13.94 3.46 0.72
C LYS A 21 12.47 3.75 0.44
N ASN A 22 11.56 2.86 0.81
CA ASN A 22 10.14 2.98 0.49
C ASN A 22 9.30 3.22 1.76
N ILE A 23 9.24 2.23 2.68
CA ILE A 23 8.33 2.31 3.83
C ILE A 23 8.77 3.42 4.79
N ALA A 24 10.03 3.44 5.19
CA ALA A 24 10.54 4.46 6.10
C ALA A 24 10.51 5.87 5.50
N ALA A 25 10.68 5.99 4.17
CA ALA A 25 10.55 7.28 3.48
C ALA A 25 9.11 7.82 3.58
N ILE A 26 8.09 6.97 3.34
CA ILE A 26 6.68 7.38 3.50
C ILE A 26 6.38 7.77 4.95
N GLU A 27 6.91 7.02 5.93
CA GLU A 27 6.74 7.34 7.34
C GLU A 27 7.40 8.66 7.74
N ALA A 28 8.55 8.96 7.16
CA ALA A 28 9.24 10.24 7.36
C ALA A 28 8.42 11.42 6.79
N GLU A 29 7.83 11.26 5.61
CA GLU A 29 6.92 12.25 5.03
C GLU A 29 5.67 12.46 5.90
N LEU A 30 5.08 11.38 6.43
CA LEU A 30 3.96 11.47 7.37
C LEU A 30 4.37 12.22 8.64
N ALA A 31 5.56 11.94 9.19
CA ALA A 31 6.06 12.63 10.38
C ALA A 31 6.33 14.12 10.11
N ALA A 32 6.83 14.47 8.94
CA ALA A 32 7.04 15.86 8.53
C ALA A 32 5.71 16.61 8.31
N ALA A 33 4.71 15.94 7.71
CA ALA A 33 3.39 16.52 7.45
C ALA A 33 2.54 16.68 8.73
N PHE A 34 2.75 15.85 9.74
CA PHE A 34 1.98 15.83 10.98
C PHE A 34 2.91 15.85 12.22
N PRO A 35 3.68 16.93 12.44
CA PRO A 35 4.68 16.99 13.51
C PRO A 35 4.09 16.90 14.92
N GLU A 36 2.77 17.13 15.07
CA GLU A 36 2.05 17.01 16.33
C GLU A 36 1.60 15.57 16.65
N ARG A 37 1.87 14.62 15.75
CA ARG A 37 1.49 13.20 15.88
C ARG A 37 2.73 12.31 15.90
N THR A 38 2.71 11.31 16.76
CA THR A 38 3.74 10.27 16.73
C THR A 38 3.43 9.28 15.61
N VAL A 39 4.37 9.06 14.70
CA VAL A 39 4.21 8.03 13.66
C VAL A 39 4.64 6.68 14.22
N ARG A 40 3.80 5.67 14.04
CA ARG A 40 4.04 4.26 14.39
C ARG A 40 3.82 3.39 13.16
N ARG A 41 4.54 2.27 13.10
CA ARG A 41 4.50 1.30 12.01
C ARG A 41 3.70 0.07 12.39
N ALA A 42 2.95 -0.50 11.43
CA ALA A 42 2.41 -1.85 11.50
C ALA A 42 2.44 -2.51 10.14
N PHE A 43 2.50 -3.86 10.13
CA PHE A 43 2.44 -4.66 8.90
C PHE A 43 1.21 -5.56 8.89
N THR A 44 0.63 -5.79 7.68
CA THR A 44 -0.51 -6.69 7.50
C THR A 44 -0.10 -8.12 7.14
N SER A 45 1.08 -8.32 6.53
CA SER A 45 1.55 -9.64 6.10
C SER A 45 2.09 -10.48 7.25
N GLY A 46 1.31 -11.48 7.68
CA GLY A 46 1.74 -12.42 8.72
C GLY A 46 2.98 -13.24 8.32
N MET A 47 3.19 -13.48 7.03
CA MET A 47 4.38 -14.17 6.53
C MET A 47 5.63 -13.33 6.76
N ILE A 48 5.59 -12.05 6.39
CA ILE A 48 6.71 -11.11 6.57
C ILE A 48 7.01 -10.92 8.05
N LEU A 49 5.98 -10.74 8.88
CA LEU A 49 6.15 -10.59 10.33
C LEU A 49 6.84 -11.81 10.95
N ARG A 50 6.45 -13.03 10.57
CA ARG A 50 7.11 -14.26 11.05
C ARG A 50 8.56 -14.36 10.59
N LYS A 51 8.86 -14.01 9.34
CA LYS A 51 10.21 -14.00 8.80
C LYS A 51 11.11 -13.03 9.56
N LEU A 52 10.65 -11.78 9.74
CA LEU A 52 11.38 -10.77 10.49
C LEU A 52 11.60 -11.16 11.94
N ALA A 53 10.60 -11.74 12.60
CA ALA A 53 10.75 -12.24 13.97
C ALA A 53 11.81 -13.35 14.08
N GLY A 54 11.87 -14.25 13.09
CA GLY A 54 12.92 -15.26 12.99
C GLY A 54 14.33 -14.69 12.80
N GLU A 55 14.43 -13.48 12.24
CA GLU A 55 15.67 -12.70 12.08
C GLU A 55 15.95 -11.76 13.28
N GLY A 56 15.15 -11.84 14.34
CA GLY A 56 15.30 -11.01 15.55
C GLY A 56 14.73 -9.60 15.42
N THR A 57 14.00 -9.30 14.35
CA THR A 57 13.35 -8.01 14.16
C THR A 57 11.85 -8.11 14.46
N HIS A 58 11.38 -7.37 15.47
CA HIS A 58 9.97 -7.34 15.83
C HIS A 58 9.29 -6.11 15.29
N ILE A 59 8.26 -6.32 14.45
CA ILE A 59 7.34 -5.28 13.98
C ILE A 59 5.94 -5.72 14.37
N ASP A 60 5.14 -4.78 14.86
CA ASP A 60 3.77 -5.05 15.28
C ASP A 60 2.87 -5.32 14.06
N ASN A 61 1.91 -6.22 14.21
CA ASN A 61 0.72 -6.25 13.35
C ASN A 61 -0.26 -5.14 13.77
N VAL A 62 -1.35 -4.95 13.03
CA VAL A 62 -2.31 -3.87 13.28
C VAL A 62 -2.91 -3.92 14.70
N PRO A 63 -3.44 -5.06 15.19
CA PRO A 63 -3.90 -5.19 16.56
C PRO A 63 -2.84 -4.86 17.61
N GLN A 64 -1.62 -5.40 17.46
CA GLN A 64 -0.54 -5.17 18.41
C GLN A 64 -0.13 -3.70 18.50
N ALA A 65 -0.04 -3.02 17.34
CA ALA A 65 0.27 -1.60 17.29
C ALA A 65 -0.82 -0.75 17.95
N LEU A 66 -2.10 -1.08 17.75
CA LEU A 66 -3.22 -0.37 18.38
C LEU A 66 -3.26 -0.60 19.88
N GLU A 67 -3.01 -1.83 20.38
CA GLU A 67 -2.89 -2.11 21.81
C GLU A 67 -1.73 -1.32 22.44
N ARG A 68 -0.59 -1.25 21.77
CA ARG A 68 0.57 -0.48 22.23
C ARG A 68 0.24 1.01 22.31
N LEU A 69 -0.42 1.58 21.29
CA LEU A 69 -0.84 2.98 21.32
C LEU A 69 -1.80 3.27 22.49
N LEU A 70 -2.76 2.38 22.75
CA LEU A 70 -3.65 2.50 23.90
C LEU A 70 -2.88 2.46 25.23
N ALA A 71 -1.92 1.54 25.37
CA ALA A 71 -1.08 1.43 26.56
C ALA A 71 -0.18 2.67 26.76
N GLU A 72 0.22 3.34 25.68
CA GLU A 72 0.97 4.61 25.70
C GLU A 72 0.07 5.83 26.01
N GLY A 73 -1.26 5.64 26.15
CA GLY A 73 -2.22 6.70 26.44
C GLY A 73 -2.66 7.51 25.21
N CYS A 74 -2.51 6.94 24.01
CA CYS A 74 -3.02 7.57 22.79
C CYS A 74 -4.55 7.60 22.79
N THR A 75 -5.12 8.76 22.49
CA THR A 75 -6.58 8.97 22.45
C THR A 75 -7.10 9.29 21.04
N ASP A 76 -6.23 9.81 20.16
CA ASP A 76 -6.58 10.18 18.77
C ASP A 76 -5.60 9.50 17.82
N VAL A 77 -6.07 8.55 17.03
CA VAL A 77 -5.28 7.80 16.06
C VAL A 77 -5.83 7.93 14.64
N VAL A 78 -4.94 8.18 13.69
CA VAL A 78 -5.19 8.06 12.26
C VAL A 78 -4.52 6.78 11.78
N VAL A 79 -5.29 5.83 11.28
CA VAL A 79 -4.76 4.61 10.64
C VAL A 79 -4.58 4.91 9.16
N GLN A 80 -3.33 5.11 8.74
CA GLN A 80 -2.98 5.48 7.37
C GLN A 80 -2.42 4.27 6.62
N PRO A 81 -3.16 3.73 5.64
CA PRO A 81 -2.63 2.71 4.75
C PRO A 81 -1.56 3.30 3.81
N THR A 82 -0.53 2.51 3.51
CA THR A 82 0.39 2.78 2.41
C THR A 82 0.05 1.95 1.16
N HIS A 83 -1.09 1.29 1.18
CA HIS A 83 -1.58 0.47 0.08
C HIS A 83 -1.91 1.34 -1.13
N VAL A 84 -1.57 0.84 -2.32
CA VAL A 84 -1.83 1.57 -3.57
C VAL A 84 -3.31 1.49 -3.94
N MET A 85 -3.95 0.34 -3.74
CA MET A 85 -5.32 0.07 -4.19
C MET A 85 -6.24 -0.28 -3.02
N ASN A 86 -7.54 -0.06 -3.22
CA ASN A 86 -8.61 -0.50 -2.32
C ASN A 86 -8.88 -2.02 -2.51
N GLY A 87 -7.87 -2.84 -2.22
CA GLY A 87 -7.88 -4.29 -2.39
C GLY A 87 -7.97 -5.06 -1.08
N GLU A 88 -7.74 -6.38 -1.16
CA GLU A 88 -7.84 -7.31 -0.03
C GLU A 88 -7.03 -6.90 1.20
N GLU A 89 -5.80 -6.45 1.01
CA GLU A 89 -4.94 -6.07 2.14
C GLU A 89 -5.44 -4.81 2.86
N TYR A 90 -6.05 -3.87 2.13
CA TYR A 90 -6.71 -2.74 2.75
C TYR A 90 -7.97 -3.16 3.53
N HIS A 91 -8.79 -4.04 2.98
CA HIS A 91 -9.96 -4.58 3.67
C HIS A 91 -9.56 -5.39 4.91
N LYS A 92 -8.48 -6.14 4.84
CA LYS A 92 -7.90 -6.85 6.00
C LYS A 92 -7.46 -5.87 7.09
N LEU A 93 -6.81 -4.77 6.73
CA LEU A 93 -6.48 -3.69 7.66
C LEU A 93 -7.72 -3.17 8.36
N LEU A 94 -8.76 -2.80 7.60
CA LEU A 94 -10.02 -2.29 8.17
C LEU A 94 -10.65 -3.30 9.14
N THR A 95 -10.73 -4.56 8.75
CA THR A 95 -11.28 -5.64 9.58
C THR A 95 -10.50 -5.81 10.88
N GLN A 96 -9.18 -5.71 10.85
CA GLN A 96 -8.32 -5.82 12.03
C GLN A 96 -8.40 -4.61 12.95
N ALA A 97 -8.62 -3.42 12.39
CA ALA A 97 -8.60 -2.17 13.14
C ALA A 97 -9.99 -1.76 13.69
N GLU A 98 -11.07 -2.12 13.00
CA GLU A 98 -12.44 -1.72 13.37
C GLU A 98 -12.83 -2.07 14.81
N PRO A 99 -12.48 -3.24 15.40
CA PRO A 99 -12.79 -3.56 16.80
C PRO A 99 -12.20 -2.57 17.82
N TYR A 100 -11.18 -1.82 17.43
CA TYR A 100 -10.50 -0.83 18.28
C TYR A 100 -11.16 0.55 18.23
N ARG A 101 -12.04 0.82 17.27
CA ARG A 101 -12.65 2.14 17.05
C ARG A 101 -13.25 2.74 18.33
N ALA A 102 -13.99 1.96 19.10
CA ALA A 102 -14.64 2.42 20.33
C ALA A 102 -13.67 2.60 21.53
N ARG A 103 -12.41 2.14 21.38
CA ARG A 103 -11.42 2.22 22.47
C ARG A 103 -10.59 3.51 22.42
N PHE A 104 -10.62 4.23 21.30
CA PHE A 104 -10.03 5.56 21.16
C PHE A 104 -11.10 6.63 21.26
N ALA A 105 -10.76 7.80 21.78
CA ALA A 105 -11.69 8.95 21.74
C ALA A 105 -11.94 9.39 20.28
N ARG A 106 -10.93 9.24 19.42
CA ARG A 106 -11.05 9.46 17.99
C ARG A 106 -10.18 8.46 17.22
N MET A 107 -10.80 7.76 16.28
CA MET A 107 -10.10 6.89 15.33
C MET A 107 -10.61 7.16 13.93
N SER A 108 -9.71 7.47 13.01
CA SER A 108 -10.02 7.72 11.61
C SER A 108 -9.13 6.88 10.71
N PHE A 109 -9.60 6.64 9.48
CA PHE A 109 -8.90 5.83 8.50
C PHE A 109 -8.56 6.69 7.28
N GLY A 110 -7.31 6.64 6.88
CA GLY A 110 -6.88 7.09 5.58
C GLY A 110 -7.37 6.16 4.46
N ARG A 111 -7.30 6.64 3.24
CA ARG A 111 -7.63 5.85 2.05
C ARG A 111 -6.37 5.40 1.33
N PRO A 112 -6.42 4.32 0.53
CA PRO A 112 -5.35 3.94 -0.37
C PRO A 112 -5.03 5.05 -1.39
N LEU A 113 -3.87 4.96 -2.01
CA LEU A 113 -3.38 5.96 -2.96
C LEU A 113 -4.35 6.13 -4.15
N LEU A 114 -4.83 5.04 -4.73
CA LEU A 114 -5.76 5.03 -5.86
C LEU A 114 -7.18 4.72 -5.38
N THR A 115 -7.94 5.75 -5.06
CA THR A 115 -9.32 5.63 -4.57
C THR A 115 -10.31 6.43 -5.41
N ALA A 116 -9.93 7.65 -5.82
CA ALA A 116 -10.75 8.53 -6.64
C ALA A 116 -10.15 8.72 -8.05
N ALA A 117 -10.94 9.13 -9.02
CA ALA A 117 -10.49 9.29 -10.42
C ALA A 117 -9.31 10.26 -10.54
N GLU A 118 -9.32 11.34 -9.77
CA GLU A 118 -8.26 12.35 -9.74
C GLU A 118 -6.92 11.81 -9.22
N ASP A 119 -6.93 10.76 -8.40
CA ASP A 119 -5.72 10.13 -7.87
C ASP A 119 -4.91 9.48 -9.00
N TYR A 120 -5.60 8.86 -9.97
CA TYR A 120 -4.95 8.23 -11.13
C TYR A 120 -4.23 9.25 -12.00
N ALA A 121 -4.87 10.38 -12.28
CA ALA A 121 -4.26 11.46 -13.03
C ALA A 121 -3.08 12.11 -12.27
N ALA A 122 -3.19 12.24 -10.95
CA ALA A 122 -2.12 12.77 -10.11
C ALA A 122 -0.91 11.83 -10.08
N LEU A 123 -1.13 10.54 -9.87
CA LEU A 123 -0.07 9.53 -9.91
C LEU A 123 0.55 9.44 -11.30
N GLY A 124 -0.26 9.46 -12.38
CA GLY A 124 0.22 9.47 -13.75
C GLY A 124 1.18 10.62 -14.00
N ARG A 125 0.84 11.85 -13.61
CA ARG A 125 1.72 13.03 -13.73
C ARG A 125 3.03 12.85 -12.95
N ALA A 126 2.97 12.35 -11.71
CA ALA A 126 4.15 12.13 -10.91
C ALA A 126 5.09 11.07 -11.53
N LEU A 127 4.53 10.00 -12.08
CA LEU A 127 5.32 8.95 -12.72
C LEU A 127 5.90 9.38 -14.08
N MET A 128 5.27 10.33 -14.77
CA MET A 128 5.78 10.85 -16.06
C MET A 128 7.16 11.47 -15.95
N GLU A 129 7.53 12.03 -14.80
CA GLU A 129 8.85 12.62 -14.57
C GLU A 129 9.98 11.57 -14.66
N ALA A 130 9.67 10.32 -14.31
CA ALA A 130 10.62 9.20 -14.34
C ALA A 130 10.57 8.42 -15.66
N LEU A 131 9.63 8.72 -16.57
CA LEU A 131 9.49 8.00 -17.83
C LEU A 131 10.55 8.45 -18.85
N PRO A 132 11.05 7.51 -19.69
CA PRO A 132 11.88 7.89 -20.83
C PRO A 132 11.06 8.73 -21.83
N ALA A 133 11.76 9.48 -22.67
CA ALA A 133 11.14 10.21 -23.77
C ALA A 133 10.37 9.23 -24.68
N GLN A 134 9.16 9.65 -25.09
CA GLN A 134 8.33 8.86 -25.99
C GLN A 134 8.99 8.71 -27.36
N ARG A 135 9.00 7.49 -27.88
CA ARG A 135 9.55 7.14 -29.20
C ARG A 135 8.56 6.27 -29.96
N ALA A 136 8.58 6.38 -31.28
CA ALA A 136 7.65 5.65 -32.14
C ALA A 136 7.92 4.12 -32.19
N ASP A 137 9.13 3.71 -31.84
CA ASP A 137 9.61 2.32 -31.92
C ASP A 137 9.70 1.61 -30.56
N THR A 138 9.25 2.25 -29.49
CA THR A 138 9.34 1.72 -28.13
C THR A 138 8.05 1.89 -27.34
N ALA A 139 7.85 0.99 -26.38
CA ALA A 139 6.78 1.10 -25.39
C ALA A 139 7.35 0.97 -23.98
N VAL A 140 6.67 1.53 -23.01
CA VAL A 140 6.96 1.36 -21.59
C VAL A 140 5.97 0.38 -21.01
N LEU A 141 6.46 -0.74 -20.49
CA LEU A 141 5.64 -1.74 -19.82
C LEU A 141 5.80 -1.61 -18.31
N TYR A 142 4.72 -1.24 -17.62
CA TYR A 142 4.60 -1.41 -16.18
C TYR A 142 4.06 -2.79 -15.87
N MET A 143 4.73 -3.49 -14.95
CA MET A 143 4.32 -4.81 -14.50
C MET A 143 3.72 -4.73 -13.09
N GLY A 144 2.42 -5.02 -12.97
CA GLY A 144 1.74 -5.16 -11.70
C GLY A 144 1.66 -6.62 -11.24
N HIS A 145 1.46 -6.85 -9.95
CA HIS A 145 1.23 -8.20 -9.42
C HIS A 145 -0.11 -8.78 -9.92
N GLY A 146 -1.12 -7.93 -10.02
CA GLY A 146 -2.50 -8.35 -10.27
C GLY A 146 -3.21 -8.78 -8.98
N SER A 147 -4.51 -9.00 -9.07
CA SER A 147 -5.36 -9.46 -7.98
C SER A 147 -6.65 -10.05 -8.54
N GLU A 148 -7.20 -11.07 -7.90
CA GLU A 148 -8.55 -11.58 -8.19
C GLU A 148 -9.64 -10.62 -7.66
N HIS A 149 -9.27 -9.70 -6.78
CA HIS A 149 -10.16 -8.68 -6.25
C HIS A 149 -10.56 -7.65 -7.32
N GLN A 150 -11.77 -7.11 -7.23
CA GLN A 150 -12.27 -6.07 -8.15
C GLN A 150 -11.35 -4.83 -8.28
N ALA A 151 -10.51 -4.56 -7.28
CA ALA A 151 -9.49 -3.53 -7.33
C ALA A 151 -8.45 -3.73 -8.45
N ASN A 152 -8.44 -4.91 -9.09
CA ASN A 152 -7.61 -5.17 -10.27
C ASN A 152 -7.91 -4.19 -11.43
N SER A 153 -9.13 -3.64 -11.49
CA SER A 153 -9.51 -2.58 -12.43
C SER A 153 -8.65 -1.31 -12.32
N ALA A 154 -7.97 -1.10 -11.18
CA ALA A 154 -7.06 0.03 -10.99
C ALA A 154 -5.91 0.04 -12.01
N TYR A 155 -5.45 -1.13 -12.47
CA TYR A 155 -4.41 -1.22 -13.49
C TYR A 155 -4.88 -0.66 -14.83
N ALA A 156 -6.10 -1.02 -15.27
CA ALA A 156 -6.68 -0.48 -16.51
C ALA A 156 -6.96 1.02 -16.41
N LEU A 157 -7.44 1.50 -15.25
CA LEU A 157 -7.66 2.93 -15.03
C LEU A 157 -6.34 3.71 -15.02
N MET A 158 -5.26 3.13 -14.49
CA MET A 158 -3.95 3.76 -14.50
C MET A 158 -3.38 3.85 -15.92
N GLU A 159 -3.54 2.80 -16.74
CA GLU A 159 -3.18 2.83 -18.16
C GLU A 159 -3.96 3.90 -18.91
N TYR A 160 -5.28 3.96 -18.69
CA TYR A 160 -6.13 5.02 -19.25
C TYR A 160 -5.63 6.41 -18.85
N ALA A 161 -5.24 6.62 -17.59
CA ALA A 161 -4.72 7.91 -17.13
C ALA A 161 -3.42 8.31 -17.85
N PHE A 162 -2.52 7.38 -18.12
CA PHE A 162 -1.34 7.65 -18.95
C PHE A 162 -1.71 8.04 -20.38
N HIS A 163 -2.67 7.32 -20.98
CA HIS A 163 -3.13 7.61 -22.35
C HIS A 163 -3.80 8.99 -22.44
N ASP A 164 -4.58 9.37 -21.43
CA ASP A 164 -5.21 10.70 -21.34
C ASP A 164 -4.16 11.82 -21.19
N LEU A 165 -3.05 11.54 -20.50
CA LEU A 165 -1.89 12.44 -20.39
C LEU A 165 -0.99 12.44 -21.64
N GLY A 166 -1.40 11.77 -22.73
CA GLY A 166 -0.69 11.73 -24.01
C GLY A 166 0.36 10.62 -24.15
N ARG A 167 0.56 9.76 -23.13
CA ARG A 167 1.53 8.66 -23.13
C ARG A 167 0.87 7.34 -23.56
N LYS A 168 0.50 7.26 -24.85
CA LYS A 168 -0.09 6.06 -25.45
C LYS A 168 0.88 4.90 -25.63
N ASP A 169 2.16 5.12 -25.41
CA ASP A 169 3.23 4.15 -25.43
C ASP A 169 3.36 3.39 -24.09
N VAL A 170 2.60 3.79 -23.06
CA VAL A 170 2.58 3.13 -21.75
C VAL A 170 1.51 2.04 -21.72
N VAL A 171 1.92 0.84 -21.33
CA VAL A 171 1.06 -0.34 -21.19
C VAL A 171 1.24 -0.89 -19.78
N ILE A 172 0.16 -1.38 -19.16
CA ILE A 172 0.21 -2.00 -17.84
C ILE A 172 -0.24 -3.46 -17.94
N GLY A 173 0.68 -4.38 -17.65
CA GLY A 173 0.40 -5.82 -17.54
C GLY A 173 0.33 -6.28 -16.09
N THR A 174 -0.33 -7.42 -15.84
CA THR A 174 -0.38 -8.06 -14.53
C THR A 174 0.00 -9.53 -14.62
N CYS A 175 0.72 -10.04 -13.62
CA CYS A 175 1.22 -11.42 -13.61
C CYS A 175 0.11 -12.44 -13.34
N LEU A 176 -0.82 -12.17 -12.42
CA LEU A 176 -1.82 -13.15 -11.98
C LEU A 176 -2.87 -13.51 -13.04
N LEU A 177 -3.15 -12.63 -14.01
CA LEU A 177 -4.12 -12.94 -15.07
C LEU A 177 -3.60 -13.91 -16.14
N TYR A 178 -2.29 -14.17 -16.17
CA TYR A 178 -1.68 -15.06 -17.16
C TYR A 178 -1.25 -16.41 -16.58
N THR A 179 -1.25 -16.58 -15.25
CA THR A 179 -0.79 -17.82 -14.61
C THR A 179 -1.91 -18.83 -14.37
N SER A 180 -3.17 -18.42 -14.34
CA SER A 180 -4.31 -19.34 -14.20
C SER A 180 -4.55 -20.20 -15.45
N ASP A 181 -4.34 -19.65 -16.64
CA ASP A 181 -4.56 -20.39 -17.90
C ASP A 181 -3.42 -21.38 -18.21
N ALA A 182 -2.19 -21.11 -17.72
CA ALA A 182 -1.05 -21.99 -17.98
C ALA A 182 -0.97 -23.20 -17.01
N ALA A 183 -1.58 -23.11 -15.84
CA ALA A 183 -1.61 -24.18 -14.87
C ALA A 183 -2.70 -25.23 -15.14
N ASP A 184 -3.80 -24.81 -15.79
CA ASP A 184 -4.92 -25.71 -16.13
C ASP A 184 -4.67 -26.55 -17.39
N GLU A 185 -3.67 -26.21 -18.22
CA GLU A 185 -3.32 -26.99 -19.41
C GLU A 185 -2.38 -28.17 -19.16
N GLU A 186 -1.66 -28.23 -18.03
CA GLU A 186 -0.75 -29.31 -17.71
C GLU A 186 -1.41 -30.55 -17.04
N ASP A 187 -2.66 -30.43 -16.56
CA ASP A 187 -3.38 -31.55 -15.92
C ASP A 187 -4.29 -32.34 -16.91
N SER A 188 -4.13 -32.15 -18.22
CA SER A 188 -4.95 -32.81 -19.25
C SER A 188 -4.15 -33.73 -20.17
N VAL A 189 -3.18 -34.51 -19.61
CA VAL A 189 -2.53 -35.62 -20.35
C VAL A 189 -2.54 -36.89 -19.53
#